data_3a56c38bb00cf698c30a84ef4d18568b
#
_entry.id   3a56c38bb00cf698c30a84ef4d18568b
#
_cell.length_a   1.000
_cell.length_b   1.000
_cell.length_c   1.000
_cell.angle_alpha   90.00
_cell.angle_beta   90.00
_cell.angle_gamma   90.00
#
_symmetry.space_group_name_H-M   'P 1'
#
loop_
_entity.id
_entity.type
_entity.pdbx_description
1 polymer ?
#
loop_
_entity_poly.entity_id
_entity_poly.type
_entity_poly.pdbx_seq_one_letter_code
_entity_poly.pdbx_strand_id
1 'polypeptide(L)'
;MSSQTPMPRGIWALAATSFAIGVAEFIVVGVLPAIADDLHVSLAAAGKLVGLYALALAIGTPLAVLGLARFPRKAVLLGLVALFFAGNLLSALSASYAMLLVGRMVTAIAHGSFFAIGATVASRLVPKERAGSAIALMFSGLTLAMVIGVPAGSLLGNGMGWRLPFFAVALLSVIAWAATLKWLPALPALEPGKASTQLSALFQPAILAMMSVTILGFGASFAVFTFITPILTNISGFSSHGASLLLIVFGMATLIGNHLGGRLTVAMGWAVALHRMLVLLLVTLIFLLVALPYQYPMVIVLFFWGLLAFGISPGCQTGMLNTAERWAPQAVDFASALNISAFNLGITLGETLGSALVVRDSLALTPWVSVALVLVAQLPLLWLSAGQRRCRRLSNN
;
A
#
# COMPACT_ATOMS: atom_id res chain seq x y z
N MET A 1 7.11 -21.74 -31.24
CA MET A 1 6.79 -20.41 -30.71
C MET A 1 5.29 -20.35 -30.48
N SER A 2 4.82 -20.58 -29.28
CA SER A 2 3.39 -20.47 -28.95
C SER A 2 3.00 -18.98 -29.05
N SER A 3 2.07 -18.67 -29.94
CA SER A 3 1.45 -17.34 -30.06
C SER A 3 0.82 -17.01 -28.69
N GLN A 4 1.48 -16.18 -27.89
CA GLN A 4 0.91 -15.73 -26.64
C GLN A 4 -0.33 -14.89 -26.97
N THR A 5 -1.51 -15.44 -26.74
CA THR A 5 -2.75 -14.68 -26.84
C THR A 5 -2.65 -13.39 -26.00
N PRO A 6 -3.00 -12.22 -26.53
CA PRO A 6 -2.91 -10.96 -25.80
C PRO A 6 -3.77 -11.01 -24.53
N MET A 7 -3.37 -10.24 -23.52
CA MET A 7 -4.15 -10.13 -22.26
C MET A 7 -5.54 -9.55 -22.56
N PRO A 8 -6.61 -10.12 -21.98
CA PRO A 8 -7.97 -9.61 -22.15
C PRO A 8 -8.09 -8.13 -21.78
N ARG A 9 -8.87 -7.37 -22.56
CA ARG A 9 -9.09 -5.92 -22.33
C ARG A 9 -9.65 -5.61 -20.95
N GLY A 10 -10.42 -6.53 -20.34
CA GLY A 10 -10.91 -6.41 -18.98
C GLY A 10 -9.81 -6.25 -17.93
N ILE A 11 -8.64 -6.90 -18.10
CA ILE A 11 -7.50 -6.77 -17.20
C ILE A 11 -6.87 -5.37 -17.30
N TRP A 12 -6.80 -4.81 -18.50
CA TRP A 12 -6.34 -3.43 -18.70
C TRP A 12 -7.29 -2.40 -18.05
N ALA A 13 -8.60 -2.64 -18.07
CA ALA A 13 -9.57 -1.82 -17.33
C ALA A 13 -9.33 -1.88 -15.82
N LEU A 14 -9.05 -3.08 -15.28
CA LEU A 14 -8.67 -3.25 -13.88
C LEU A 14 -7.35 -2.54 -13.56
N ALA A 15 -6.35 -2.59 -14.44
CA ALA A 15 -5.08 -1.88 -14.28
C ALA A 15 -5.26 -0.36 -14.29
N ALA A 16 -6.11 0.17 -15.17
CA ALA A 16 -6.45 1.60 -15.20
C ALA A 16 -7.15 2.05 -13.91
N THR A 17 -8.04 1.23 -13.36
CA THR A 17 -8.68 1.49 -12.06
C THR A 17 -7.64 1.45 -10.94
N SER A 18 -6.72 0.46 -10.95
CA SER A 18 -5.63 0.36 -9.98
C SER A 18 -4.72 1.59 -10.01
N PHE A 19 -4.48 2.16 -11.19
CA PHE A 19 -3.74 3.41 -11.34
C PHE A 19 -4.46 4.58 -10.66
N ALA A 20 -5.76 4.77 -10.94
CA ALA A 20 -6.54 5.85 -10.32
C ALA A 20 -6.56 5.71 -8.79
N ILE A 21 -6.73 4.48 -8.29
CA ILE A 21 -6.72 4.18 -6.85
C ILE A 21 -5.35 4.49 -6.23
N GLY A 22 -4.26 4.08 -6.87
CA GLY A 22 -2.91 4.34 -6.37
C GLY A 22 -2.58 5.83 -6.29
N VAL A 23 -3.03 6.63 -7.28
CA VAL A 23 -2.88 8.09 -7.22
C VAL A 23 -3.64 8.64 -6.01
N ALA A 24 -4.91 8.27 -5.81
CA ALA A 24 -5.72 8.76 -4.70
C ALA A 24 -5.16 8.36 -3.32
N GLU A 25 -4.55 7.19 -3.22
CA GLU A 25 -3.97 6.70 -1.96
C GLU A 25 -2.85 7.63 -1.47
N PHE A 26 -1.88 7.90 -2.33
CA PHE A 26 -0.62 8.54 -1.92
C PHE A 26 -0.54 10.03 -2.23
N ILE A 27 -1.45 10.60 -3.04
CA ILE A 27 -1.40 12.01 -3.42
C ILE A 27 -1.43 12.96 -2.21
N VAL A 28 -2.14 12.58 -1.15
CA VAL A 28 -2.25 13.37 0.08
C VAL A 28 -0.87 13.66 0.68
N VAL A 29 0.06 12.70 0.62
CA VAL A 29 1.43 12.87 1.12
C VAL A 29 2.15 14.03 0.42
N GLY A 30 1.94 14.15 -0.90
CA GLY A 30 2.55 15.20 -1.71
C GLY A 30 1.95 16.60 -1.51
N VAL A 31 0.70 16.68 -1.05
CA VAL A 31 -0.03 17.96 -0.88
C VAL A 31 -0.41 18.23 0.59
N LEU A 32 0.15 17.47 1.53
CA LEU A 32 -0.19 17.52 2.95
C LEU A 32 -0.10 18.93 3.55
N PRO A 33 0.99 19.70 3.33
CA PRO A 33 1.08 21.06 3.83
C PRO A 33 0.00 21.98 3.25
N ALA A 34 -0.27 21.90 1.94
CA ALA A 34 -1.29 22.72 1.28
C ALA A 34 -2.71 22.45 1.83
N ILE A 35 -3.01 21.20 2.21
CA ILE A 35 -4.26 20.83 2.89
C ILE A 35 -4.31 21.44 4.28
N ALA A 36 -3.22 21.32 5.05
CA ALA A 36 -3.14 21.84 6.41
C ALA A 36 -3.36 23.35 6.45
N ASP A 37 -2.70 24.08 5.55
CA ASP A 37 -2.79 25.55 5.45
C ASP A 37 -4.19 26.00 5.01
N ASP A 38 -4.76 25.41 3.96
CA ASP A 38 -6.05 25.84 3.41
C ASP A 38 -7.24 25.51 4.33
N LEU A 39 -7.19 24.34 5.01
CA LEU A 39 -8.26 23.94 5.94
C LEU A 39 -8.01 24.38 7.38
N HIS A 40 -6.94 25.16 7.64
CA HIS A 40 -6.57 25.69 8.97
C HIS A 40 -6.48 24.59 10.05
N VAL A 41 -5.87 23.46 9.70
CA VAL A 41 -5.64 22.35 10.63
C VAL A 41 -4.14 22.14 10.85
N SER A 42 -3.79 21.51 11.97
CA SER A 42 -2.39 21.15 12.21
C SER A 42 -1.88 20.12 11.18
N LEU A 43 -0.58 20.13 10.93
CA LEU A 43 0.08 19.15 10.07
C LEU A 43 -0.19 17.70 10.54
N ALA A 44 -0.22 17.48 11.87
CA ALA A 44 -0.58 16.20 12.45
C ALA A 44 -2.02 15.79 12.16
N ALA A 45 -2.97 16.75 12.20
CA ALA A 45 -4.36 16.46 11.81
C ALA A 45 -4.45 16.11 10.32
N ALA A 46 -3.74 16.83 9.45
CA ALA A 46 -3.66 16.50 8.04
C ALA A 46 -3.06 15.11 7.80
N GLY A 47 -2.03 14.71 8.54
CA GLY A 47 -1.43 13.37 8.49
C GLY A 47 -2.42 12.25 8.75
N LYS A 48 -3.41 12.45 9.62
CA LYS A 48 -4.49 11.48 9.90
C LYS A 48 -5.32 11.11 8.66
N LEU A 49 -5.33 11.96 7.61
CA LEU A 49 -5.95 11.60 6.33
C LEU A 49 -5.29 10.36 5.69
N VAL A 50 -4.01 10.11 5.95
CA VAL A 50 -3.27 8.93 5.50
C VAL A 50 -3.56 7.75 6.44
N GLY A 51 -3.37 7.93 7.75
CA GLY A 51 -3.54 6.86 8.74
C GLY A 51 -4.97 6.34 8.83
N LEU A 52 -5.98 7.23 8.89
CA LEU A 52 -7.39 6.84 8.95
C LEU A 52 -7.88 6.24 7.62
N TYR A 53 -7.34 6.67 6.49
CA TYR A 53 -7.58 6.01 5.21
C TYR A 53 -7.12 4.55 5.24
N ALA A 54 -5.88 4.32 5.68
CA ALA A 54 -5.31 2.99 5.78
C ALA A 54 -6.07 2.12 6.81
N LEU A 55 -6.49 2.69 7.93
CA LEU A 55 -7.31 2.00 8.93
C LEU A 55 -8.69 1.59 8.36
N ALA A 56 -9.36 2.51 7.66
CA ALA A 56 -10.64 2.22 7.01
C ALA A 56 -10.50 1.13 5.95
N LEU A 57 -9.39 1.12 5.20
CA LEU A 57 -9.07 0.07 4.24
C LEU A 57 -8.82 -1.26 4.94
N ALA A 58 -7.99 -1.28 5.98
CA ALA A 58 -7.63 -2.50 6.70
C ALA A 58 -8.83 -3.22 7.32
N ILE A 59 -9.79 -2.46 7.87
CA ILE A 59 -11.01 -3.00 8.48
C ILE A 59 -12.12 -3.18 7.43
N GLY A 60 -12.31 -2.20 6.59
CA GLY A 60 -13.42 -2.16 5.62
C GLY A 60 -13.30 -3.23 4.53
N THR A 61 -12.08 -3.53 4.07
CA THR A 61 -11.86 -4.51 2.99
C THR A 61 -12.38 -5.91 3.34
N PRO A 62 -12.00 -6.55 4.44
CA PRO A 62 -12.50 -7.88 4.78
C PRO A 62 -14.03 -7.90 4.94
N LEU A 63 -14.59 -6.88 5.59
CA LEU A 63 -16.04 -6.76 5.79
C LEU A 63 -16.81 -6.59 4.47
N ALA A 64 -16.30 -5.74 3.58
CA ALA A 64 -16.92 -5.53 2.27
C ALA A 64 -16.81 -6.77 1.38
N VAL A 65 -15.66 -7.46 1.38
CA VAL A 65 -15.48 -8.71 0.61
C VAL A 65 -16.47 -9.78 1.07
N LEU A 66 -16.65 -9.96 2.37
CA LEU A 66 -17.63 -10.90 2.94
C LEU A 66 -19.06 -10.50 2.58
N GLY A 67 -19.43 -9.22 2.76
CA GLY A 67 -20.77 -8.70 2.49
C GLY A 67 -21.15 -8.73 1.00
N LEU A 68 -20.16 -8.54 0.12
CA LEU A 68 -20.37 -8.47 -1.33
C LEU A 68 -20.20 -9.83 -2.04
N ALA A 69 -19.85 -10.89 -1.32
CA ALA A 69 -19.59 -12.22 -1.90
C ALA A 69 -20.74 -12.77 -2.75
N ARG A 70 -21.98 -12.50 -2.36
CA ARG A 70 -23.21 -12.99 -3.02
C ARG A 70 -23.61 -12.26 -4.30
N PHE A 71 -22.96 -11.14 -4.62
CA PHE A 71 -23.34 -10.34 -5.80
C PHE A 71 -22.47 -10.67 -7.02
N PRO A 72 -23.00 -10.48 -8.25
CA PRO A 72 -22.25 -10.66 -9.49
C PRO A 72 -21.00 -9.77 -9.52
N ARG A 73 -19.84 -10.34 -9.84
CA ARG A 73 -18.53 -9.68 -9.70
C ARG A 73 -18.39 -8.41 -10.52
N LYS A 74 -18.92 -8.37 -11.75
CA LYS A 74 -18.91 -7.15 -12.58
C LYS A 74 -19.71 -6.02 -11.93
N ALA A 75 -20.90 -6.30 -11.41
CA ALA A 75 -21.74 -5.31 -10.75
C ALA A 75 -21.05 -4.76 -9.49
N VAL A 76 -20.41 -5.63 -8.70
CA VAL A 76 -19.64 -5.24 -7.51
C VAL A 76 -18.50 -4.30 -7.90
N LEU A 77 -17.67 -4.66 -8.89
CA LEU A 77 -16.55 -3.82 -9.31
C LEU A 77 -17.01 -2.47 -9.85
N LEU A 78 -18.09 -2.43 -10.64
CA LEU A 78 -18.68 -1.16 -11.12
C LEU A 78 -19.20 -0.30 -9.96
N GLY A 79 -19.86 -0.91 -8.98
CA GLY A 79 -20.33 -0.22 -7.77
C GLY A 79 -19.18 0.34 -6.93
N LEU A 80 -18.09 -0.43 -6.77
CA LEU A 80 -16.88 0.01 -6.04
C LEU A 80 -16.18 1.18 -6.76
N VAL A 81 -16.06 1.14 -8.10
CA VAL A 81 -15.46 2.26 -8.86
C VAL A 81 -16.37 3.49 -8.81
N ALA A 82 -17.70 3.33 -8.85
CA ALA A 82 -18.64 4.43 -8.67
C ALA A 82 -18.55 5.04 -7.26
N LEU A 83 -18.42 4.20 -6.22
CA LEU A 83 -18.22 4.65 -4.84
C LEU A 83 -16.87 5.38 -4.70
N PHE A 84 -15.83 4.88 -5.35
CA PHE A 84 -14.51 5.51 -5.39
C PHE A 84 -14.56 6.89 -6.09
N PHE A 85 -15.27 7.00 -7.20
CA PHE A 85 -15.57 8.28 -7.86
C PHE A 85 -16.27 9.26 -6.91
N ALA A 86 -17.36 8.83 -6.27
CA ALA A 86 -18.14 9.68 -5.36
C ALA A 86 -17.29 10.18 -4.18
N GLY A 87 -16.43 9.31 -3.59
CA GLY A 87 -15.55 9.70 -2.49
C GLY A 87 -14.44 10.68 -2.92
N ASN A 88 -13.87 10.53 -4.13
CA ASN A 88 -12.89 11.50 -4.66
C ASN A 88 -13.56 12.83 -5.03
N LEU A 89 -14.76 12.81 -5.59
CA LEU A 89 -15.51 14.02 -5.87
C LEU A 89 -15.87 14.77 -4.57
N LEU A 90 -16.29 14.03 -3.53
CA LEU A 90 -16.53 14.60 -2.20
C LEU A 90 -15.26 15.22 -1.62
N SER A 91 -14.10 14.56 -1.80
CA SER A 91 -12.79 15.09 -1.37
C SER A 91 -12.42 16.36 -2.14
N ALA A 92 -12.64 16.39 -3.46
CA ALA A 92 -12.37 17.55 -4.31
C ALA A 92 -13.24 18.76 -3.98
N LEU A 93 -14.50 18.54 -3.60
CA LEU A 93 -15.47 19.57 -3.25
C LEU A 93 -15.43 19.95 -1.76
N SER A 94 -14.54 19.35 -0.97
CA SER A 94 -14.55 19.53 0.48
C SER A 94 -14.23 20.97 0.88
N ALA A 95 -15.12 21.55 1.68
CA ALA A 95 -14.96 22.86 2.31
C ALA A 95 -14.44 22.76 3.76
N SER A 96 -14.33 21.54 4.30
CA SER A 96 -13.88 21.28 5.66
C SER A 96 -13.05 20.01 5.75
N TYR A 97 -12.20 19.92 6.78
CA TYR A 97 -11.43 18.72 7.08
C TYR A 97 -12.30 17.48 7.28
N ALA A 98 -13.43 17.63 8.00
CA ALA A 98 -14.35 16.52 8.25
C ALA A 98 -14.94 15.95 6.92
N MET A 99 -15.33 16.82 5.99
CA MET A 99 -15.83 16.43 4.68
C MET A 99 -14.75 15.70 3.87
N LEU A 100 -13.53 16.22 3.86
CA LEU A 100 -12.38 15.58 3.21
C LEU A 100 -12.13 14.19 3.81
N LEU A 101 -12.13 14.07 5.14
CA LEU A 101 -11.92 12.80 5.84
C LEU A 101 -12.98 11.77 5.47
N VAL A 102 -14.28 12.16 5.43
CA VAL A 102 -15.36 11.26 5.00
C VAL A 102 -15.14 10.79 3.56
N GLY A 103 -14.80 11.69 2.64
CA GLY A 103 -14.47 11.34 1.25
C GLY A 103 -13.31 10.33 1.18
N ARG A 104 -12.27 10.52 1.99
CA ARG A 104 -11.12 9.61 2.09
C ARG A 104 -11.52 8.23 2.64
N MET A 105 -12.35 8.16 3.66
CA MET A 105 -12.82 6.87 4.23
C MET A 105 -13.68 6.10 3.22
N VAL A 106 -14.55 6.78 2.49
CA VAL A 106 -15.37 6.18 1.42
C VAL A 106 -14.46 5.60 0.32
N THR A 107 -13.45 6.38 -0.13
CA THR A 107 -12.50 5.89 -1.15
C THR A 107 -11.65 4.73 -0.64
N ALA A 108 -11.28 4.69 0.64
CA ALA A 108 -10.51 3.61 1.24
C ALA A 108 -11.23 2.26 1.22
N ILE A 109 -12.52 2.25 1.58
CA ILE A 109 -13.34 1.03 1.56
C ILE A 109 -13.48 0.51 0.12
N ALA A 110 -13.74 1.40 -0.83
CA ALA A 110 -13.82 1.06 -2.24
C ALA A 110 -12.49 0.51 -2.78
N HIS A 111 -11.37 1.13 -2.41
CA HIS A 111 -10.00 0.76 -2.79
C HIS A 111 -9.68 -0.69 -2.40
N GLY A 112 -9.70 -1.01 -1.11
CA GLY A 112 -9.31 -2.33 -0.63
C GLY A 112 -10.21 -3.44 -1.19
N SER A 113 -11.53 -3.18 -1.23
CA SER A 113 -12.51 -4.11 -1.80
C SER A 113 -12.27 -4.35 -3.29
N PHE A 114 -11.92 -3.30 -4.03
CA PHE A 114 -11.59 -3.42 -5.46
C PHE A 114 -10.37 -4.32 -5.68
N PHE A 115 -9.28 -4.13 -4.93
CA PHE A 115 -8.08 -4.97 -5.11
C PHE A 115 -8.34 -6.44 -4.75
N ALA A 116 -9.05 -6.70 -3.66
CA ALA A 116 -9.35 -8.07 -3.22
C ALA A 116 -10.23 -8.81 -4.25
N ILE A 117 -11.31 -8.16 -4.72
CA ILE A 117 -12.25 -8.76 -5.69
C ILE A 117 -11.66 -8.73 -7.10
N GLY A 118 -10.99 -7.66 -7.48
CA GLY A 118 -10.38 -7.48 -8.78
C GLY A 118 -9.27 -8.50 -9.07
N ALA A 119 -8.43 -8.84 -8.09
CA ALA A 119 -7.42 -9.88 -8.22
C ALA A 119 -8.04 -11.25 -8.54
N THR A 120 -9.11 -11.62 -7.84
CA THR A 120 -9.86 -12.85 -8.11
C THR A 120 -10.51 -12.82 -9.51
N VAL A 121 -11.05 -11.69 -9.92
CA VAL A 121 -11.62 -11.52 -11.27
C VAL A 121 -10.52 -11.61 -12.33
N ALA A 122 -9.39 -10.92 -12.15
CA ALA A 122 -8.27 -10.96 -13.09
C ALA A 122 -7.75 -12.38 -13.30
N SER A 123 -7.63 -13.18 -12.23
CA SER A 123 -7.19 -14.57 -12.32
C SER A 123 -8.14 -15.48 -13.11
N ARG A 124 -9.44 -15.16 -13.13
CA ARG A 124 -10.48 -15.92 -13.84
C ARG A 124 -10.66 -15.54 -15.31
N LEU A 125 -10.11 -14.41 -15.74
CA LEU A 125 -10.18 -13.95 -17.13
C LEU A 125 -9.16 -14.64 -18.04
N VAL A 126 -8.26 -15.44 -17.47
CA VAL A 126 -7.17 -16.12 -18.18
C VAL A 126 -7.04 -17.58 -17.69
N PRO A 127 -6.37 -18.47 -18.47
CA PRO A 127 -6.01 -19.80 -17.98
C PRO A 127 -5.17 -19.74 -16.68
N LYS A 128 -5.24 -20.79 -15.85
CA LYS A 128 -4.57 -20.85 -14.53
C LYS A 128 -3.08 -20.52 -14.58
N GLU A 129 -2.40 -20.96 -15.65
CA GLU A 129 -0.95 -20.74 -15.85
C GLU A 129 -0.60 -19.25 -16.04
N ARG A 130 -1.58 -18.42 -16.41
CA ARG A 130 -1.43 -16.98 -16.64
C ARG A 130 -2.06 -16.11 -15.55
N ALA A 131 -2.69 -16.71 -14.54
CA ALA A 131 -3.39 -15.98 -13.48
C ALA A 131 -2.46 -15.00 -12.76
N GLY A 132 -1.25 -15.43 -12.42
CA GLY A 132 -0.24 -14.55 -11.79
C GLY A 132 0.12 -13.34 -12.64
N SER A 133 0.27 -13.53 -13.97
CA SER A 133 0.56 -12.42 -14.90
C SER A 133 -0.61 -11.44 -15.02
N ALA A 134 -1.84 -11.94 -14.98
CA ALA A 134 -3.04 -11.10 -15.03
C ALA A 134 -3.18 -10.22 -13.76
N ILE A 135 -2.94 -10.82 -12.59
CA ILE A 135 -2.91 -10.12 -11.31
C ILE A 135 -1.77 -9.09 -11.30
N ALA A 136 -0.57 -9.47 -11.73
CA ALA A 136 0.57 -8.57 -11.80
C ALA A 136 0.29 -7.36 -12.72
N LEU A 137 -0.36 -7.58 -13.87
CA LEU A 137 -0.75 -6.49 -14.77
C LEU A 137 -1.79 -5.56 -14.11
N MET A 138 -2.76 -6.09 -13.37
CA MET A 138 -3.70 -5.26 -12.61
C MET A 138 -2.96 -4.39 -11.58
N PHE A 139 -2.06 -4.98 -10.80
CA PHE A 139 -1.29 -4.25 -9.77
C PHE A 139 -0.23 -3.31 -10.35
N SER A 140 0.18 -3.49 -11.62
CA SER A 140 1.13 -2.56 -12.26
C SER A 140 0.58 -1.13 -12.34
N GLY A 141 -0.75 -0.98 -12.37
CA GLY A 141 -1.41 0.33 -12.28
C GLY A 141 -1.03 1.07 -10.99
N LEU A 142 -1.05 0.38 -9.84
CA LEU A 142 -0.65 0.95 -8.55
C LEU A 142 0.82 1.40 -8.56
N THR A 143 1.71 0.57 -9.11
CA THR A 143 3.13 0.90 -9.22
C THR A 143 3.35 2.11 -10.13
N LEU A 144 2.65 2.16 -11.27
CA LEU A 144 2.71 3.29 -12.20
C LEU A 144 2.18 4.58 -11.54
N ALA A 145 1.15 4.48 -10.69
CA ALA A 145 0.63 5.60 -9.93
C ALA A 145 1.70 6.20 -9.00
N MET A 146 2.49 5.39 -8.33
CA MET A 146 3.57 5.88 -7.47
C MET A 146 4.68 6.60 -8.26
N VAL A 147 4.99 6.12 -9.47
CA VAL A 147 6.08 6.68 -10.29
C VAL A 147 5.66 7.98 -11.00
N ILE A 148 4.44 8.03 -11.50
CA ILE A 148 3.98 9.15 -12.35
C ILE A 148 2.82 9.90 -11.69
N GLY A 149 1.81 9.17 -11.18
CA GLY A 149 0.56 9.75 -10.72
C GLY A 149 0.73 10.62 -9.47
N VAL A 150 1.46 10.11 -8.49
CA VAL A 150 1.67 10.83 -7.21
C VAL A 150 2.52 12.10 -7.42
N PRO A 151 3.68 12.04 -8.11
CA PRO A 151 4.43 13.25 -8.39
C PRO A 151 3.65 14.26 -9.24
N ALA A 152 2.98 13.83 -10.31
CA ALA A 152 2.18 14.72 -11.14
C ALA A 152 1.05 15.38 -10.33
N GLY A 153 0.35 14.60 -9.49
CA GLY A 153 -0.68 15.13 -8.62
C GLY A 153 -0.13 16.09 -7.55
N SER A 154 1.06 15.80 -7.02
CA SER A 154 1.74 16.70 -6.08
C SER A 154 2.12 18.04 -6.74
N LEU A 155 2.66 18.00 -7.96
CA LEU A 155 2.97 19.21 -8.75
C LEU A 155 1.71 20.02 -9.04
N LEU A 156 0.64 19.37 -9.49
CA LEU A 156 -0.64 20.03 -9.76
C LEU A 156 -1.24 20.62 -8.47
N GLY A 157 -1.21 19.86 -7.38
CA GLY A 157 -1.79 20.28 -6.11
C GLY A 157 -1.06 21.45 -5.45
N ASN A 158 0.27 21.47 -5.54
CA ASN A 158 1.07 22.57 -5.01
C ASN A 158 1.06 23.81 -5.91
N GLY A 159 0.83 23.65 -7.22
CA GLY A 159 0.79 24.78 -8.17
C GLY A 159 -0.59 25.37 -8.41
N MET A 160 -1.65 24.54 -8.38
CA MET A 160 -3.00 24.93 -8.78
C MET A 160 -4.07 24.66 -7.70
N GLY A 161 -3.65 24.24 -6.50
CA GLY A 161 -4.51 23.91 -5.36
C GLY A 161 -4.74 22.41 -5.18
N TRP A 162 -4.68 21.98 -3.93
CA TRP A 162 -4.71 20.57 -3.53
C TRP A 162 -6.02 19.81 -3.89
N ARG A 163 -7.07 20.53 -4.24
CA ARG A 163 -8.34 19.94 -4.69
C ARG A 163 -8.28 19.40 -6.11
N LEU A 164 -7.46 20.03 -6.98
CA LEU A 164 -7.36 19.66 -8.41
C LEU A 164 -6.94 18.20 -8.64
N PRO A 165 -5.95 17.63 -7.94
CA PRO A 165 -5.62 16.22 -8.04
C PRO A 165 -6.79 15.28 -7.73
N PHE A 166 -7.65 15.59 -6.76
CA PHE A 166 -8.84 14.78 -6.45
C PHE A 166 -9.88 14.85 -7.57
N PHE A 167 -10.06 16.01 -8.22
CA PHE A 167 -10.88 16.13 -9.44
C PHE A 167 -10.30 15.29 -10.58
N ALA A 168 -8.99 15.33 -10.78
CA ALA A 168 -8.33 14.52 -11.81
C ALA A 168 -8.53 13.01 -11.55
N VAL A 169 -8.40 12.56 -10.31
CA VAL A 169 -8.67 11.16 -9.92
C VAL A 169 -10.15 10.80 -10.11
N ALA A 170 -11.07 11.69 -9.77
CA ALA A 170 -12.50 11.47 -10.02
C ALA A 170 -12.77 11.29 -11.53
N LEU A 171 -12.18 12.11 -12.39
CA LEU A 171 -12.27 11.97 -13.85
C LEU A 171 -11.67 10.64 -14.34
N LEU A 172 -10.48 10.28 -13.85
CA LEU A 172 -9.86 8.97 -14.15
C LEU A 172 -10.76 7.81 -13.73
N SER A 173 -11.48 7.95 -12.61
CA SER A 173 -12.42 6.93 -12.13
C SER A 173 -13.61 6.75 -13.08
N VAL A 174 -14.12 7.81 -13.68
CA VAL A 174 -15.18 7.73 -14.71
C VAL A 174 -14.67 6.97 -15.93
N ILE A 175 -13.45 7.28 -16.40
CA ILE A 175 -12.83 6.58 -17.54
C ILE A 175 -12.64 5.10 -17.22
N ALA A 176 -12.13 4.78 -16.03
CA ALA A 176 -11.93 3.42 -15.56
C ALA A 176 -13.26 2.65 -15.39
N TRP A 177 -14.31 3.32 -14.92
CA TRP A 177 -15.65 2.77 -14.82
C TRP A 177 -16.22 2.42 -16.21
N ALA A 178 -16.14 3.34 -17.16
CA ALA A 178 -16.58 3.11 -18.53
C ALA A 178 -15.79 1.97 -19.22
N ALA A 179 -14.48 1.91 -19.00
CA ALA A 179 -13.64 0.82 -19.48
C ALA A 179 -14.05 -0.53 -18.85
N THR A 180 -14.30 -0.56 -17.54
CA THR A 180 -14.77 -1.76 -16.83
C THR A 180 -16.15 -2.19 -17.33
N LEU A 181 -17.08 -1.25 -17.52
CA LEU A 181 -18.41 -1.53 -18.07
C LEU A 181 -18.32 -2.18 -19.45
N LYS A 182 -17.46 -1.64 -20.33
CA LYS A 182 -17.34 -2.07 -21.74
C LYS A 182 -16.55 -3.37 -21.88
N TRP A 183 -15.46 -3.55 -21.15
CA TRP A 183 -14.49 -4.61 -21.43
C TRP A 183 -14.51 -5.78 -20.44
N LEU A 184 -15.10 -5.61 -19.26
CA LEU A 184 -15.22 -6.70 -18.31
C LEU A 184 -16.44 -7.56 -18.63
N PRO A 185 -16.29 -8.89 -18.88
CA PRO A 185 -17.43 -9.76 -19.09
C PRO A 185 -18.29 -9.92 -17.83
N ALA A 186 -19.51 -10.37 -17.99
CA ALA A 186 -20.33 -10.78 -16.87
C ALA A 186 -19.72 -12.01 -16.20
N LEU A 187 -19.51 -11.91 -14.88
CA LEU A 187 -18.95 -13.00 -14.06
C LEU A 187 -19.92 -13.28 -12.91
N PRO A 188 -20.28 -14.57 -12.69
CA PRO A 188 -21.16 -14.95 -11.60
C PRO A 188 -20.55 -14.63 -10.24
N ALA A 189 -21.40 -14.62 -9.21
CA ALA A 189 -20.97 -14.60 -7.82
C ALA A 189 -20.08 -15.82 -7.52
N LEU A 190 -19.22 -15.69 -6.51
CA LEU A 190 -18.49 -16.83 -5.96
C LEU A 190 -19.33 -17.50 -4.89
N GLU A 191 -19.23 -18.82 -4.78
CA GLU A 191 -19.71 -19.48 -3.58
C GLU A 191 -18.87 -19.03 -2.39
N PRO A 192 -19.48 -18.43 -1.35
CA PRO A 192 -18.73 -18.00 -0.18
C PRO A 192 -18.24 -19.22 0.59
N GLY A 193 -16.92 -19.35 0.79
CA GLY A 193 -16.36 -20.30 1.73
C GLY A 193 -16.90 -20.06 3.16
N LYS A 194 -16.85 -21.07 4.03
CA LYS A 194 -17.30 -20.92 5.43
C LYS A 194 -16.48 -19.83 6.13
N ALA A 195 -17.13 -18.72 6.47
CA ALA A 195 -16.49 -17.57 7.11
C ALA A 195 -15.77 -17.94 8.43
N SER A 196 -16.32 -18.90 9.19
CA SER A 196 -15.71 -19.39 10.44
C SER A 196 -14.34 -20.02 10.23
N THR A 197 -14.15 -20.77 9.14
CA THR A 197 -12.86 -21.40 8.82
C THR A 197 -11.83 -20.36 8.41
N GLN A 198 -12.23 -19.29 7.70
CA GLN A 198 -11.35 -18.22 7.34
C GLN A 198 -10.95 -17.38 8.55
N LEU A 199 -11.91 -17.02 9.40
CA LEU A 199 -11.66 -16.25 10.63
C LEU A 199 -10.76 -16.99 11.63
N SER A 200 -10.75 -18.33 11.65
CA SER A 200 -9.85 -19.10 12.52
C SER A 200 -8.36 -18.85 12.26
N ALA A 201 -7.99 -18.43 11.04
CA ALA A 201 -6.62 -18.06 10.70
C ALA A 201 -6.10 -16.87 11.54
N LEU A 202 -6.99 -15.94 11.93
CA LEU A 202 -6.63 -14.78 12.79
C LEU A 202 -6.12 -15.20 14.18
N PHE A 203 -6.45 -16.41 14.63
CA PHE A 203 -6.02 -16.93 15.95
C PHE A 203 -4.76 -17.79 15.87
N GLN A 204 -4.18 -17.97 14.68
CA GLN A 204 -2.93 -18.72 14.50
C GLN A 204 -1.72 -17.84 14.87
N PRO A 205 -0.91 -18.22 15.90
CA PRO A 205 0.22 -17.40 16.34
C PRO A 205 1.23 -17.10 15.23
N ALA A 206 1.44 -18.03 14.29
CA ALA A 206 2.34 -17.86 13.17
C ALA A 206 1.82 -16.82 12.15
N ILE A 207 0.51 -16.76 11.91
CA ILE A 207 -0.15 -15.75 11.07
C ILE A 207 -0.03 -14.38 11.74
N LEU A 208 -0.33 -14.29 13.05
CA LEU A 208 -0.18 -13.04 13.81
C LEU A 208 1.26 -12.53 13.84
N ALA A 209 2.24 -13.43 13.98
CA ALA A 209 3.64 -13.06 13.91
C ALA A 209 4.02 -12.52 12.53
N MET A 210 3.54 -13.13 11.44
CA MET A 210 3.80 -12.64 10.08
C MET A 210 3.10 -11.30 9.83
N MET A 211 1.86 -11.12 10.30
CA MET A 211 1.18 -9.83 10.29
C MET A 211 1.99 -8.77 11.05
N SER A 212 2.54 -9.11 12.21
CA SER A 212 3.37 -8.18 13.00
C SER A 212 4.63 -7.75 12.25
N VAL A 213 5.30 -8.67 11.52
CA VAL A 213 6.44 -8.31 10.64
C VAL A 213 6.01 -7.30 9.59
N THR A 214 4.87 -7.53 8.95
CA THR A 214 4.34 -6.62 7.91
C THR A 214 3.94 -5.27 8.51
N ILE A 215 3.19 -5.26 9.63
CA ILE A 215 2.75 -4.03 10.31
C ILE A 215 3.96 -3.17 10.72
N LEU A 216 4.95 -3.76 11.37
CA LEU A 216 6.11 -3.05 11.88
C LEU A 216 7.05 -2.61 10.76
N GLY A 217 7.25 -3.44 9.73
CA GLY A 217 8.11 -3.12 8.59
C GLY A 217 7.57 -1.95 7.75
N PHE A 218 6.27 -1.95 7.45
CA PHE A 218 5.64 -0.82 6.74
C PHE A 218 5.40 0.37 7.66
N GLY A 219 5.03 0.16 8.91
CA GLY A 219 4.89 1.22 9.91
C GLY A 219 6.17 2.04 10.08
N ALA A 220 7.31 1.37 10.05
CA ALA A 220 8.61 2.05 10.09
C ALA A 220 8.79 3.04 8.94
N SER A 221 8.42 2.68 7.71
CA SER A 221 8.55 3.58 6.57
C SER A 221 7.51 4.71 6.63
N PHE A 222 6.28 4.42 7.02
CA PHE A 222 5.20 5.40 7.01
C PHE A 222 5.22 6.40 8.17
N ALA A 223 5.96 6.14 9.24
CA ALA A 223 6.21 7.13 10.29
C ALA A 223 6.92 8.39 9.77
N VAL A 224 7.76 8.24 8.74
CA VAL A 224 8.45 9.35 8.07
C VAL A 224 7.75 9.73 6.75
N PHE A 225 7.34 8.73 5.95
CA PHE A 225 6.83 8.97 4.60
C PHE A 225 5.56 9.83 4.59
N THR A 226 4.69 9.69 5.57
CA THR A 226 3.50 10.53 5.70
C THR A 226 3.85 12.02 5.76
N PHE A 227 4.97 12.35 6.37
CA PHE A 227 5.45 13.73 6.56
C PHE A 227 6.65 14.07 5.66
N ILE A 228 6.88 13.30 4.59
CA ILE A 228 8.08 13.47 3.75
C ILE A 228 8.14 14.86 3.09
N THR A 229 7.00 15.38 2.62
CA THR A 229 6.95 16.71 1.99
C THR A 229 7.40 17.80 2.97
N PRO A 230 6.82 17.96 4.17
CA PRO A 230 7.32 18.93 5.14
C PRO A 230 8.76 18.66 5.62
N ILE A 231 9.21 17.41 5.68
CA ILE A 231 10.62 17.10 5.97
C ILE A 231 11.52 17.69 4.88
N LEU A 232 11.21 17.43 3.61
CA LEU A 232 11.98 17.92 2.47
C LEU A 232 11.99 19.45 2.40
N THR A 233 10.86 20.10 2.66
CA THR A 233 10.76 21.57 2.55
C THR A 233 11.32 22.28 3.79
N ASN A 234 10.91 21.88 5.01
CA ASN A 234 11.19 22.65 6.22
C ASN A 234 12.52 22.26 6.87
N ILE A 235 13.01 21.01 6.66
CA ILE A 235 14.27 20.55 7.27
C ILE A 235 15.38 20.48 6.24
N SER A 236 15.14 19.86 5.07
CA SER A 236 16.17 19.69 4.05
C SER A 236 16.32 20.93 3.14
N GLY A 237 15.40 21.90 3.20
CA GLY A 237 15.47 23.16 2.46
C GLY A 237 15.18 23.04 0.96
N PHE A 238 14.44 22.02 0.51
CA PHE A 238 13.97 21.96 -0.87
C PHE A 238 12.77 22.89 -1.09
N SER A 239 12.63 23.40 -2.31
CA SER A 239 11.38 24.05 -2.71
C SER A 239 10.22 23.02 -2.77
N SER A 240 8.97 23.49 -2.71
CA SER A 240 7.79 22.61 -2.88
C SER A 240 7.83 21.87 -4.22
N HIS A 241 8.30 22.54 -5.28
CA HIS A 241 8.51 21.93 -6.59
C HIS A 241 9.60 20.83 -6.54
N GLY A 242 10.73 21.11 -5.90
CA GLY A 242 11.82 20.16 -5.70
C GLY A 242 11.36 18.94 -4.89
N ALA A 243 10.62 19.14 -3.81
CA ALA A 243 10.04 18.05 -3.00
C ALA A 243 9.10 17.16 -3.85
N SER A 244 8.25 17.77 -4.69
CA SER A 244 7.37 17.01 -5.60
C SER A 244 8.16 16.18 -6.62
N LEU A 245 9.26 16.70 -7.18
CA LEU A 245 10.14 15.94 -8.08
C LEU A 245 10.86 14.80 -7.35
N LEU A 246 11.23 14.98 -6.10
CA LEU A 246 11.86 13.93 -5.29
C LEU A 246 10.91 12.76 -5.00
N LEU A 247 9.59 12.96 -5.05
CA LEU A 247 8.63 11.85 -5.01
C LEU A 247 8.75 10.94 -6.25
N ILE A 248 9.23 11.45 -7.39
CA ILE A 248 9.57 10.60 -8.57
C ILE A 248 10.74 9.68 -8.22
N VAL A 249 11.78 10.23 -7.59
CA VAL A 249 12.95 9.44 -7.16
C VAL A 249 12.52 8.33 -6.21
N PHE A 250 11.70 8.66 -5.23
CA PHE A 250 11.13 7.68 -4.30
C PHE A 250 10.28 6.64 -5.02
N GLY A 251 9.35 7.06 -5.89
CA GLY A 251 8.49 6.18 -6.68
C GLY A 251 9.28 5.20 -7.58
N MET A 252 10.30 5.70 -8.28
CA MET A 252 11.21 4.85 -9.09
C MET A 252 11.96 3.84 -8.20
N ALA A 253 12.43 4.29 -7.04
CA ALA A 253 13.11 3.43 -6.08
C ALA A 253 12.18 2.32 -5.56
N THR A 254 10.90 2.61 -5.29
CA THR A 254 9.92 1.59 -4.84
C THR A 254 9.68 0.53 -5.92
N LEU A 255 9.60 0.93 -7.20
CA LEU A 255 9.44 0.01 -8.33
C LEU A 255 10.64 -0.95 -8.43
N ILE A 256 11.86 -0.39 -8.42
CA ILE A 256 13.10 -1.17 -8.46
C ILE A 256 13.18 -2.08 -7.23
N GLY A 257 12.86 -1.55 -6.06
CA GLY A 257 12.88 -2.26 -4.79
C GLY A 257 11.94 -3.46 -4.76
N ASN A 258 10.71 -3.27 -5.21
CA ASN A 258 9.73 -4.34 -5.28
C ASN A 258 10.20 -5.48 -6.22
N HIS A 259 10.77 -5.13 -7.38
CA HIS A 259 11.34 -6.12 -8.31
C HIS A 259 12.54 -6.86 -7.71
N LEU A 260 13.50 -6.13 -7.14
CA LEU A 260 14.69 -6.74 -6.49
C LEU A 260 14.29 -7.60 -5.29
N GLY A 261 13.34 -7.12 -4.47
CA GLY A 261 12.80 -7.85 -3.34
C GLY A 261 12.18 -9.19 -3.74
N GLY A 262 11.40 -9.19 -4.82
CA GLY A 262 10.86 -10.42 -5.39
C GLY A 262 11.95 -11.40 -5.81
N ARG A 263 12.97 -10.93 -6.53
CA ARG A 263 14.11 -11.78 -6.96
C ARG A 263 14.91 -12.32 -5.76
N LEU A 264 15.17 -11.50 -4.75
CA LEU A 264 15.85 -11.93 -3.54
C LEU A 264 15.03 -12.94 -2.74
N THR A 265 13.71 -12.76 -2.68
CA THR A 265 12.78 -13.69 -2.02
C THR A 265 12.82 -15.07 -2.68
N VAL A 266 12.87 -15.14 -4.01
CA VAL A 266 13.01 -16.40 -4.76
C VAL A 266 14.39 -17.01 -4.56
N ALA A 267 15.46 -16.21 -4.65
CA ALA A 267 16.84 -16.70 -4.64
C ALA A 267 17.28 -17.26 -3.29
N MET A 268 16.87 -16.65 -2.17
CA MET A 268 17.36 -17.02 -0.84
C MET A 268 16.26 -17.41 0.16
N GLY A 269 15.01 -17.44 -0.27
CA GLY A 269 13.84 -17.68 0.57
C GLY A 269 13.38 -16.42 1.31
N TRP A 270 12.08 -16.35 1.57
CA TRP A 270 11.41 -15.17 2.11
C TRP A 270 11.98 -14.70 3.46
N ALA A 271 12.27 -15.60 4.39
CA ALA A 271 12.73 -15.24 5.73
C ALA A 271 14.13 -14.59 5.73
N VAL A 272 15.06 -15.14 4.92
CA VAL A 272 16.41 -14.59 4.78
C VAL A 272 16.39 -13.26 4.03
N ALA A 273 15.59 -13.18 2.95
CA ALA A 273 15.42 -11.96 2.17
C ALA A 273 14.87 -10.82 3.04
N LEU A 274 13.77 -11.08 3.77
CA LEU A 274 13.17 -10.10 4.68
C LEU A 274 14.14 -9.63 5.77
N HIS A 275 14.85 -10.57 6.42
CA HIS A 275 15.83 -10.21 7.46
C HIS A 275 16.91 -9.26 6.89
N ARG A 276 17.51 -9.59 5.75
CA ARG A 276 18.54 -8.75 5.12
C ARG A 276 18.02 -7.39 4.71
N MET A 277 16.80 -7.34 4.12
CA MET A 277 16.19 -6.10 3.69
C MET A 277 15.82 -5.20 4.88
N LEU A 278 15.28 -5.76 5.97
CA LEU A 278 14.99 -5.00 7.18
C LEU A 278 16.27 -4.48 7.84
N VAL A 279 17.37 -5.23 7.83
CA VAL A 279 18.69 -4.76 8.31
C VAL A 279 19.20 -3.61 7.45
N LEU A 280 19.12 -3.73 6.11
CA LEU A 280 19.51 -2.65 5.21
C LEU A 280 18.60 -1.42 5.38
N LEU A 281 17.30 -1.63 5.57
CA LEU A 281 16.34 -0.55 5.87
C LEU A 281 16.71 0.16 7.18
N LEU A 282 17.06 -0.59 8.24
CA LEU A 282 17.52 -0.03 9.51
C LEU A 282 18.75 0.87 9.30
N VAL A 283 19.75 0.39 8.56
CA VAL A 283 20.96 1.17 8.25
C VAL A 283 20.59 2.44 7.48
N THR A 284 19.72 2.33 6.48
CA THR A 284 19.26 3.48 5.67
C THR A 284 18.52 4.50 6.52
N LEU A 285 17.68 4.07 7.47
CA LEU A 285 16.93 4.96 8.37
C LEU A 285 17.86 5.65 9.39
N ILE A 286 18.94 5.00 9.80
CA ILE A 286 20.00 5.64 10.62
C ILE A 286 20.73 6.70 9.79
N PHE A 287 21.06 6.43 8.53
CA PHE A 287 21.64 7.45 7.64
C PHE A 287 20.66 8.58 7.36
N LEU A 288 19.36 8.31 7.31
CA LEU A 288 18.33 9.34 7.15
C LEU A 288 18.41 10.39 8.26
N LEU A 289 18.64 10.00 9.53
CA LEU A 289 18.80 10.93 10.66
C LEU A 289 19.90 11.96 10.42
N VAL A 290 21.01 11.54 9.81
CA VAL A 290 22.15 12.40 9.52
C VAL A 290 21.91 13.22 8.23
N ALA A 291 21.18 12.66 7.28
CA ALA A 291 20.95 13.26 5.97
C ALA A 291 19.88 14.37 5.99
N LEU A 292 18.97 14.38 6.99
CA LEU A 292 17.83 15.30 7.06
C LEU A 292 18.16 16.76 6.71
N PRO A 293 19.22 17.42 7.26
CA PRO A 293 19.51 18.83 6.96
C PRO A 293 20.28 19.05 5.65
N TYR A 294 20.65 17.99 4.93
CA TYR A 294 21.53 18.10 3.77
C TYR A 294 20.82 17.64 2.48
N GLN A 295 20.70 18.52 1.48
CA GLN A 295 19.96 18.22 0.24
C GLN A 295 20.53 17.02 -0.52
N TYR A 296 21.83 16.98 -0.83
CA TYR A 296 22.42 15.90 -1.63
C TYR A 296 22.38 14.53 -0.91
N PRO A 297 22.82 14.41 0.35
CA PRO A 297 22.65 13.16 1.09
C PRO A 297 21.19 12.71 1.18
N MET A 298 20.23 13.66 1.35
CA MET A 298 18.82 13.34 1.45
C MET A 298 18.29 12.68 0.18
N VAL A 299 18.69 13.14 -1.03
CA VAL A 299 18.29 12.51 -2.30
C VAL A 299 18.74 11.06 -2.37
N ILE A 300 20.01 10.81 -1.99
CA ILE A 300 20.60 9.46 -2.02
C ILE A 300 19.88 8.53 -1.03
N VAL A 301 19.69 8.99 0.21
CA VAL A 301 19.01 8.21 1.23
C VAL A 301 17.55 7.97 0.88
N LEU A 302 16.86 8.95 0.32
CA LEU A 302 15.48 8.83 -0.15
C LEU A 302 15.31 7.72 -1.19
N PHE A 303 16.27 7.59 -2.12
CA PHE A 303 16.28 6.52 -3.10
C PHE A 303 16.44 5.14 -2.45
N PHE A 304 17.46 4.95 -1.60
CA PHE A 304 17.67 3.66 -0.92
C PHE A 304 16.54 3.32 0.04
N TRP A 305 15.98 4.31 0.71
CA TRP A 305 14.82 4.12 1.56
C TRP A 305 13.60 3.64 0.76
N GLY A 306 13.23 4.32 -0.34
CA GLY A 306 12.13 3.89 -1.21
C GLY A 306 12.32 2.46 -1.74
N LEU A 307 13.56 2.13 -2.16
CA LEU A 307 13.92 0.80 -2.62
C LEU A 307 13.66 -0.28 -1.56
N LEU A 308 14.07 -0.04 -0.32
CA LEU A 308 13.96 -1.02 0.76
C LEU A 308 12.56 -1.04 1.39
N ALA A 309 11.92 0.12 1.51
CA ALA A 309 10.57 0.26 2.08
C ALA A 309 9.54 -0.62 1.35
N PHE A 310 9.60 -0.67 0.03
CA PHE A 310 8.70 -1.50 -0.79
C PHE A 310 9.36 -2.83 -1.23
N GLY A 311 10.67 -2.94 -1.14
CA GLY A 311 11.40 -4.18 -1.40
C GLY A 311 11.02 -5.31 -0.46
N ILE A 312 10.62 -5.01 0.77
CA ILE A 312 10.12 -6.01 1.74
C ILE A 312 8.77 -6.63 1.35
N SER A 313 7.97 -5.96 0.49
CA SER A 313 6.59 -6.36 0.16
C SER A 313 6.48 -7.80 -0.38
N PRO A 314 7.25 -8.22 -1.41
CA PRO A 314 7.18 -9.59 -1.92
C PRO A 314 7.56 -10.64 -0.87
N GLY A 315 8.53 -10.31 0.00
CA GLY A 315 8.96 -11.16 1.11
C GLY A 315 7.85 -11.34 2.15
N CYS A 316 7.16 -10.24 2.52
CA CYS A 316 6.01 -10.29 3.43
C CYS A 316 4.87 -11.12 2.85
N GLN A 317 4.53 -10.92 1.57
CA GLN A 317 3.46 -11.66 0.91
C GLN A 317 3.79 -13.16 0.81
N THR A 318 4.99 -13.50 0.35
CA THR A 318 5.43 -14.89 0.26
C THR A 318 5.53 -15.55 1.64
N GLY A 319 6.03 -14.80 2.64
CA GLY A 319 6.10 -15.26 4.02
C GLY A 319 4.73 -15.57 4.60
N MET A 320 3.73 -14.72 4.33
CA MET A 320 2.35 -14.94 4.77
C MET A 320 1.75 -16.17 4.10
N LEU A 321 1.89 -16.33 2.78
CA LEU A 321 1.37 -17.49 2.05
C LEU A 321 1.99 -18.78 2.56
N ASN A 322 3.32 -18.86 2.66
CA ASN A 322 4.01 -20.05 3.17
C ASN A 322 3.65 -20.38 4.62
N THR A 323 3.38 -19.34 5.43
CA THR A 323 2.93 -19.53 6.82
C THR A 323 1.51 -20.07 6.85
N ALA A 324 0.63 -19.55 5.99
CA ALA A 324 -0.75 -19.98 5.89
C ALA A 324 -0.88 -21.41 5.35
N GLU A 325 -0.15 -21.76 4.28
CA GLU A 325 -0.10 -23.13 3.75
C GLU A 325 0.24 -24.16 4.81
N ARG A 326 1.07 -23.79 5.78
CA ARG A 326 1.51 -24.67 6.83
C ARG A 326 0.57 -24.72 8.04
N TRP A 327 0.05 -23.57 8.48
CA TRP A 327 -0.65 -23.45 9.75
C TRP A 327 -2.16 -23.22 9.61
N ALA A 328 -2.62 -22.82 8.42
CA ALA A 328 -4.02 -22.56 8.10
C ALA A 328 -4.31 -22.87 6.61
N PRO A 329 -4.07 -24.12 6.14
CA PRO A 329 -4.11 -24.44 4.70
C PRO A 329 -5.47 -24.21 4.05
N GLN A 330 -6.55 -24.19 4.83
CA GLN A 330 -7.91 -23.91 4.36
C GLN A 330 -8.22 -22.40 4.26
N ALA A 331 -7.31 -21.54 4.69
CA ALA A 331 -7.48 -20.08 4.74
C ALA A 331 -6.35 -19.30 4.06
N VAL A 332 -5.65 -19.89 3.09
CA VAL A 332 -4.49 -19.26 2.41
C VAL A 332 -4.89 -17.96 1.72
N ASP A 333 -6.02 -17.95 1.01
CA ASP A 333 -6.50 -16.72 0.34
C ASP A 333 -6.88 -15.64 1.35
N PHE A 334 -7.47 -16.02 2.46
CA PHE A 334 -7.81 -15.10 3.55
C PHE A 334 -6.55 -14.55 4.24
N ALA A 335 -5.54 -15.38 4.47
CA ALA A 335 -4.25 -14.95 5.01
C ALA A 335 -3.54 -13.97 4.07
N SER A 336 -3.65 -14.15 2.75
CA SER A 336 -3.19 -13.17 1.77
C SER A 336 -3.89 -11.81 1.95
N ALA A 337 -5.21 -11.80 2.13
CA ALA A 337 -5.97 -10.59 2.42
C ALA A 337 -5.57 -9.96 3.77
N LEU A 338 -5.30 -10.79 4.79
CA LEU A 338 -4.78 -10.33 6.09
C LEU A 338 -3.42 -9.64 5.96
N ASN A 339 -2.56 -10.08 5.03
CA ASN A 339 -1.30 -9.38 4.79
C ASN A 339 -1.51 -7.98 4.19
N ILE A 340 -2.51 -7.81 3.31
CA ILE A 340 -2.91 -6.49 2.80
C ILE A 340 -3.44 -5.61 3.94
N SER A 341 -4.27 -6.17 4.82
CA SER A 341 -4.74 -5.47 6.02
C SER A 341 -3.58 -5.12 6.95
N ALA A 342 -2.62 -6.03 7.16
CA ALA A 342 -1.42 -5.78 7.97
C ALA A 342 -0.54 -4.65 7.41
N PHE A 343 -0.38 -4.59 6.07
CA PHE A 343 0.29 -3.47 5.40
C PHE A 343 -0.37 -2.14 5.77
N ASN A 344 -1.69 -2.05 5.67
CA ASN A 344 -2.45 -0.83 5.96
C ASN A 344 -2.50 -0.50 7.46
N LEU A 345 -2.56 -1.51 8.33
CA LEU A 345 -2.37 -1.30 9.77
C LEU A 345 -0.98 -0.75 10.09
N GLY A 346 0.04 -1.16 9.33
CA GLY A 346 1.38 -0.59 9.40
C GLY A 346 1.39 0.89 9.04
N ILE A 347 0.72 1.29 7.93
CA ILE A 347 0.57 2.71 7.56
C ILE A 347 -0.08 3.48 8.71
N THR A 348 -1.18 2.97 9.26
CA THR A 348 -1.88 3.60 10.38
C THR A 348 -0.99 3.76 11.61
N LEU A 349 -0.28 2.70 11.99
CA LEU A 349 0.64 2.71 13.13
C LEU A 349 1.76 3.74 12.92
N GLY A 350 2.40 3.71 11.76
CA GLY A 350 3.49 4.62 11.42
C GLY A 350 3.04 6.07 11.45
N GLU A 351 1.94 6.38 10.75
CA GLU A 351 1.36 7.73 10.75
C GLU A 351 1.03 8.20 12.19
N THR A 352 0.35 7.37 12.98
CA THR A 352 -0.05 7.73 14.35
C THR A 352 1.16 8.05 15.23
N LEU A 353 2.22 7.25 15.17
CA LEU A 353 3.45 7.48 15.91
C LEU A 353 4.21 8.70 15.39
N GLY A 354 4.26 8.88 14.06
CA GLY A 354 4.84 10.09 13.44
C GLY A 354 4.09 11.36 13.82
N SER A 355 2.75 11.33 13.74
CA SER A 355 1.88 12.42 14.17
C SER A 355 2.10 12.83 15.63
N ALA A 356 2.30 11.88 16.52
CA ALA A 356 2.55 12.15 17.94
C ALA A 356 3.83 12.97 18.18
N LEU A 357 4.84 12.82 17.30
CA LEU A 357 6.04 13.66 17.32
C LEU A 357 5.81 15.02 16.66
N VAL A 358 5.06 15.04 15.56
CA VAL A 358 4.73 16.29 14.84
C VAL A 358 3.93 17.24 15.73
N VAL A 359 3.00 16.74 16.55
CA VAL A 359 2.26 17.55 17.56
C VAL A 359 3.19 18.23 18.58
N ARG A 360 4.37 17.66 18.80
CA ARG A 360 5.39 18.17 19.72
C ARG A 360 6.47 18.99 19.01
N ASP A 361 6.22 19.47 17.80
CA ASP A 361 7.18 20.16 16.93
C ASP A 361 8.50 19.39 16.71
N SER A 362 8.43 18.07 16.80
CA SER A 362 9.58 17.18 16.73
C SER A 362 9.64 16.39 15.44
N LEU A 363 9.31 17.02 14.30
CA LEU A 363 9.27 16.39 12.97
C LEU A 363 10.59 15.67 12.62
N ALA A 364 11.74 16.23 12.99
CA ALA A 364 13.07 15.66 12.76
C ALA A 364 13.32 14.36 13.55
N LEU A 365 12.51 14.03 14.55
CA LEU A 365 12.63 12.80 15.34
C LEU A 365 11.83 11.62 14.76
N THR A 366 11.00 11.84 13.74
CA THR A 366 10.20 10.76 13.13
C THR A 366 11.03 9.56 12.65
N PRO A 367 12.28 9.68 12.13
CA PRO A 367 13.08 8.52 11.76
C PRO A 367 13.50 7.64 12.95
N TRP A 368 13.55 8.16 14.19
CA TRP A 368 13.80 7.35 15.38
C TRP A 368 12.68 6.34 15.64
N VAL A 369 11.43 6.74 15.42
CA VAL A 369 10.29 5.82 15.47
C VAL A 369 10.47 4.72 14.44
N SER A 370 10.89 5.08 13.23
CA SER A 370 11.15 4.12 12.14
C SER A 370 12.23 3.11 12.52
N VAL A 371 13.34 3.57 13.08
CA VAL A 371 14.43 2.73 13.59
C VAL A 371 13.91 1.75 14.65
N ALA A 372 13.15 2.24 15.64
CA ALA A 372 12.58 1.40 16.69
C ALA A 372 11.64 0.32 16.12
N LEU A 373 10.75 0.69 15.19
CA LEU A 373 9.80 -0.25 14.58
C LEU A 373 10.52 -1.34 13.77
N VAL A 374 11.58 -1.02 13.01
CA VAL A 374 12.37 -2.03 12.27
C VAL A 374 13.09 -2.98 13.23
N LEU A 375 13.64 -2.47 14.33
CA LEU A 375 14.27 -3.31 15.35
C LEU A 375 13.28 -4.28 15.97
N VAL A 376 12.09 -3.80 16.33
CA VAL A 376 11.02 -4.66 16.88
C VAL A 376 10.52 -5.67 15.84
N ALA A 377 10.46 -5.31 14.55
CA ALA A 377 10.05 -6.21 13.47
C ALA A 377 10.94 -7.45 13.34
N GLN A 378 12.22 -7.35 13.76
CA GLN A 378 13.12 -8.50 13.75
C GLN A 378 12.68 -9.62 14.71
N LEU A 379 12.03 -9.30 15.83
CA LEU A 379 11.65 -10.27 16.85
C LEU A 379 10.67 -11.35 16.32
N PRO A 380 9.49 -10.98 15.78
CA PRO A 380 8.58 -11.97 15.20
C PRO A 380 9.18 -12.68 13.98
N LEU A 381 10.04 -12.01 13.18
CA LEU A 381 10.69 -12.64 12.03
C LEU A 381 11.70 -13.70 12.46
N LEU A 382 12.51 -13.44 13.48
CA LEU A 382 13.45 -14.42 14.04
C LEU A 382 12.72 -15.61 14.66
N TRP A 383 11.61 -15.37 15.35
CA TRP A 383 10.78 -16.43 15.91
C TRP A 383 10.24 -17.36 14.82
N LEU A 384 9.67 -16.83 13.74
CA LEU A 384 9.18 -17.59 12.59
C LEU A 384 10.30 -18.40 11.92
N SER A 385 11.47 -17.79 11.72
CA SER A 385 12.61 -18.43 11.07
C SER A 385 13.20 -19.56 11.92
N ALA A 386 13.21 -19.44 13.24
CA ALA A 386 13.66 -20.48 14.16
C ALA A 386 12.70 -21.70 14.13
N GLY A 387 11.40 -21.45 14.07
CA GLY A 387 10.39 -22.51 13.91
C GLY A 387 10.56 -23.32 12.62
N GLN A 388 10.91 -22.64 11.51
CA GLN A 388 11.17 -23.31 10.24
C GLN A 388 12.41 -24.21 10.28
N ARG A 389 13.51 -23.74 10.92
CA ARG A 389 14.75 -24.52 11.05
C ARG A 389 14.58 -25.78 11.90
N ARG A 390 13.80 -25.71 12.99
CA ARG A 390 13.51 -26.89 13.83
C ARG A 390 12.78 -27.98 13.06
N CYS A 391 11.81 -27.62 12.24
CA CYS A 391 11.05 -28.61 11.47
C CYS A 391 11.85 -29.24 10.33
N ARG A 392 12.70 -28.48 9.63
CA ARG A 392 13.60 -29.07 8.61
C ARG A 392 14.59 -30.09 9.22
N ARG A 393 15.03 -29.88 10.46
CA ARG A 393 15.88 -30.85 11.16
C ARG A 393 15.13 -32.12 11.53
N LEU A 394 13.85 -32.02 11.88
CA LEU A 394 13.02 -33.19 12.25
C LEU A 394 12.54 -33.98 11.02
N SER A 395 12.49 -33.41 9.83
CA SER A 395 12.14 -34.10 8.58
C SER A 395 13.34 -34.76 7.89
N ASN A 396 14.57 -34.44 8.31
CA ASN A 396 15.82 -35.01 7.76
C ASN A 396 16.43 -36.08 8.69
N ASN A 397 15.82 -36.30 9.86
CA ASN A 397 16.08 -37.46 10.77
C ASN A 397 14.91 -38.44 10.73
#